data_f3d73757dc848ce2381ba2235b9cb7d7
#
_entry.id   f3d73757dc848ce2381ba2235b9cb7d7
#
_cell.length_a   1.000
_cell.length_b   1.000
_cell.length_c   1.000
_cell.angle_alpha   90.00
_cell.angle_beta   90.00
_cell.angle_gamma   90.00
#
_symmetry.space_group_name_H-M   'P 1'
#
loop_
_entity.id
_entity.type
_entity.pdbx_description
1 polymer ?
#
loop_
_entity_poly.entity_id
_entity_poly.type
_entity_poly.pdbx_seq_one_letter_code
_entity_poly.pdbx_strand_id
1 'polypeptide(L)'
;MNDILNPPPGSRLSVNWTDGSPTILAAQPKLGGGAGFMIVFMLVWLAGWSYGGFSVAAKAINNDGVSFDKIWLVGWALGEGFALYALYRFLRPKTPERFVARADRLEYDSGLAPPQLDGAYGRNSWNWPKRARRTFTRAELDTLRLRETSDRNRLTLDAGADRYDLAKNCSDVEREWLYCALAQYYRLPQPNKPA
;
A
#
# COMPACT_ATOMS: atom_id res chain seq x y z
N MET A 1 16.48 2.84 -27.86
CA MET A 1 15.28 2.38 -27.15
C MET A 1 15.47 2.34 -25.62
N ASN A 2 16.72 2.38 -25.12
CA ASN A 2 17.00 2.33 -23.66
C ASN A 2 16.84 3.66 -22.91
N ASP A 3 16.93 4.81 -23.58
CA ASP A 3 16.89 6.12 -22.90
C ASP A 3 15.51 6.51 -22.34
N ILE A 4 14.45 5.91 -22.86
CA ILE A 4 13.07 6.25 -22.52
C ILE A 4 12.65 5.64 -21.17
N LEU A 5 13.31 4.57 -20.75
CA LEU A 5 13.05 3.87 -19.51
C LEU A 5 13.96 4.31 -18.35
N ASN A 6 14.64 5.45 -18.50
CA ASN A 6 15.40 6.02 -17.39
C ASN A 6 14.47 6.87 -16.51
N PRO A 7 14.26 6.46 -15.25
CA PRO A 7 13.43 7.22 -14.33
C PRO A 7 14.02 8.61 -14.05
N PRO A 8 13.17 9.61 -13.70
CA PRO A 8 13.66 10.93 -13.33
C PRO A 8 14.70 10.86 -12.21
N PRO A 9 15.73 11.69 -12.22
CA PRO A 9 16.72 11.76 -11.14
C PRO A 9 16.06 12.00 -9.79
N GLY A 10 16.44 11.22 -8.78
CA GLY A 10 15.88 11.32 -7.43
C GLY A 10 14.48 10.69 -7.26
N SER A 11 13.93 10.06 -8.31
CA SER A 11 12.67 9.34 -8.21
C SER A 11 12.82 8.04 -7.39
N ARG A 12 11.70 7.56 -6.86
CA ARG A 12 11.62 6.25 -6.18
C ARG A 12 11.34 5.10 -7.15
N LEU A 13 11.36 5.40 -8.44
CA LEU A 13 11.19 4.41 -9.50
C LEU A 13 12.53 3.79 -9.85
N SER A 14 12.53 2.49 -10.10
CA SER A 14 13.67 1.78 -10.67
C SER A 14 13.19 0.85 -11.78
N VAL A 15 14.00 0.72 -12.82
CA VAL A 15 13.70 -0.16 -13.95
C VAL A 15 14.74 -1.26 -13.99
N ASN A 16 14.26 -2.49 -13.97
CA ASN A 16 15.06 -3.68 -14.12
C ASN A 16 14.57 -4.47 -15.34
N TRP A 17 15.47 -5.17 -16.01
CA TRP A 17 15.11 -6.05 -17.09
C TRP A 17 15.08 -7.48 -16.57
N THR A 18 13.95 -8.14 -16.68
CA THR A 18 13.76 -9.53 -16.28
C THR A 18 13.16 -10.29 -17.47
N ASP A 19 13.85 -11.32 -17.93
CA ASP A 19 13.41 -12.14 -19.07
C ASP A 19 13.08 -11.32 -20.33
N GLY A 20 13.90 -10.33 -20.65
CA GLY A 20 13.71 -9.45 -21.80
C GLY A 20 12.55 -8.46 -21.69
N SER A 21 11.88 -8.40 -20.54
CA SER A 21 10.77 -7.48 -20.27
C SER A 21 11.16 -6.43 -19.23
N PRO A 22 10.83 -5.15 -19.45
CA PRO A 22 11.08 -4.13 -18.45
C PRO A 22 10.15 -4.31 -17.26
N THR A 23 10.76 -4.34 -16.09
CA THR A 23 10.08 -4.38 -14.78
C THR A 23 10.32 -3.06 -14.09
N ILE A 24 9.26 -2.28 -13.91
CA ILE A 24 9.29 -1.01 -13.20
C ILE A 24 8.88 -1.27 -11.75
N LEU A 25 9.70 -0.84 -10.82
CA LEU A 25 9.43 -0.94 -9.38
C LEU A 25 9.25 0.46 -8.82
N ALA A 26 8.13 0.70 -8.16
CA ALA A 26 7.88 1.92 -7.42
C ALA A 26 8.05 1.63 -5.92
N ALA A 27 9.11 2.19 -5.33
CA ALA A 27 9.38 1.99 -3.92
C ALA A 27 8.26 2.62 -3.07
N GLN A 28 7.81 1.88 -2.06
CA GLN A 28 6.82 2.39 -1.12
C GLN A 28 7.41 3.55 -0.29
N PRO A 29 6.59 4.54 0.11
CA PRO A 29 7.05 5.62 0.96
C PRO A 29 7.65 5.07 2.26
N LYS A 30 8.68 5.72 2.76
CA LYS A 30 9.23 5.41 4.08
C LYS A 30 8.15 5.72 5.12
N LEU A 31 8.14 4.96 6.21
CA LEU A 31 7.32 5.30 7.38
C LEU A 31 7.76 6.71 7.84
N GLY A 32 6.81 7.63 7.98
CA GLY A 32 7.09 8.95 8.53
C GLY A 32 7.70 8.86 9.94
N GLY A 33 8.41 9.88 10.40
CA GLY A 33 9.08 9.89 11.71
C GLY A 33 8.15 9.56 12.88
N GLY A 34 6.87 9.92 12.80
CA GLY A 34 5.87 9.58 13.82
C GLY A 34 5.57 8.07 13.94
N ALA A 35 5.82 7.29 12.90
CA ALA A 35 5.56 5.85 12.95
C ALA A 35 6.56 5.09 13.84
N GLY A 36 7.82 5.54 13.89
CA GLY A 36 8.82 4.99 14.83
C GLY A 36 8.39 5.22 16.29
N PHE A 37 7.98 6.46 16.60
CA PHE A 37 7.41 6.78 17.90
C PHE A 37 6.20 5.92 18.26
N MET A 38 5.26 5.75 17.31
CA MET A 38 4.06 4.95 17.52
C MET A 38 4.41 3.47 17.80
N ILE A 39 5.38 2.90 17.09
CA ILE A 39 5.83 1.53 17.33
C ILE A 39 6.39 1.39 18.75
N VAL A 40 7.29 2.28 19.17
CA VAL A 40 7.87 2.27 20.51
C VAL A 40 6.78 2.45 21.58
N PHE A 41 5.88 3.42 21.37
CA PHE A 41 4.75 3.64 22.27
C PHE A 41 3.88 2.38 22.41
N MET A 42 3.53 1.75 21.27
CA MET A 42 2.72 0.52 21.28
C MET A 42 3.42 -0.63 22.01
N LEU A 43 4.73 -0.77 21.84
CA LEU A 43 5.49 -1.83 22.54
C LEU A 43 5.46 -1.62 24.07
N VAL A 44 5.73 -0.41 24.53
CA VAL A 44 5.70 -0.07 25.96
C VAL A 44 4.28 -0.23 26.52
N TRP A 45 3.28 0.28 25.79
CA TRP A 45 1.88 0.18 26.20
C TRP A 45 1.41 -1.28 26.27
N LEU A 46 1.73 -2.11 25.27
CA LEU A 46 1.42 -3.54 25.26
C LEU A 46 2.07 -4.27 26.44
N ALA A 47 3.34 -3.98 26.74
CA ALA A 47 4.02 -4.59 27.88
C ALA A 47 3.30 -4.30 29.21
N GLY A 48 2.91 -3.04 29.46
CA GLY A 48 2.13 -2.67 30.65
C GLY A 48 0.73 -3.25 30.66
N TRP A 49 0.07 -3.24 29.50
CA TRP A 49 -1.27 -3.78 29.33
C TRP A 49 -1.30 -5.31 29.55
N SER A 50 -0.34 -6.06 28.98
CA SER A 50 -0.17 -7.50 29.16
C SER A 50 0.08 -7.86 30.64
N TYR A 51 0.96 -7.09 31.31
CA TYR A 51 1.21 -7.30 32.74
C TYR A 51 -0.07 -7.14 33.58
N GLY A 52 -0.88 -6.11 33.30
CA GLY A 52 -2.18 -5.90 33.94
C GLY A 52 -3.13 -7.07 33.72
N GLY A 53 -3.29 -7.50 32.50
CA GLY A 53 -4.15 -8.63 32.14
C GLY A 53 -3.75 -9.94 32.78
N PHE A 54 -2.46 -10.28 32.78
CA PHE A 54 -1.95 -11.48 33.47
C PHE A 54 -2.17 -11.41 34.98
N SER A 55 -2.05 -10.24 35.61
CA SER A 55 -2.32 -10.07 37.05
C SER A 55 -3.78 -10.33 37.40
N VAL A 56 -4.72 -9.88 36.56
CA VAL A 56 -6.16 -10.15 36.74
C VAL A 56 -6.47 -11.62 36.45
N ALA A 57 -5.87 -12.21 35.41
CA ALA A 57 -6.06 -13.62 35.07
C ALA A 57 -5.62 -14.54 36.19
N ALA A 58 -4.49 -14.28 36.84
CA ALA A 58 -4.00 -15.04 37.98
C ALA A 58 -4.98 -15.01 39.16
N LYS A 59 -5.68 -13.90 39.39
CA LYS A 59 -6.72 -13.78 40.43
C LYS A 59 -8.01 -14.50 40.04
N ALA A 60 -8.41 -14.37 38.75
CA ALA A 60 -9.67 -14.93 38.24
C ALA A 60 -9.68 -16.45 38.18
N ILE A 61 -8.53 -17.12 38.05
CA ILE A 61 -8.39 -18.59 38.06
C ILE A 61 -8.77 -19.16 39.40
N ASN A 62 -8.50 -18.46 40.50
CA ASN A 62 -8.76 -18.93 41.86
C ASN A 62 -10.20 -18.64 42.33
N ASN A 63 -11.04 -18.01 41.51
CA ASN A 63 -12.44 -17.71 41.85
C ASN A 63 -13.39 -18.65 41.10
N ASP A 64 -14.20 -19.38 41.83
CA ASP A 64 -15.27 -20.21 41.27
C ASP A 64 -16.46 -19.36 40.83
N GLY A 65 -17.00 -19.65 39.66
CA GLY A 65 -18.14 -18.95 39.09
C GLY A 65 -17.82 -17.87 38.04
N VAL A 66 -18.87 -17.29 37.46
CA VAL A 66 -18.75 -16.17 36.52
C VAL A 66 -18.55 -14.88 37.30
N SER A 67 -17.40 -14.27 37.17
CA SER A 67 -17.06 -13.00 37.82
C SER A 67 -16.87 -11.91 36.79
N PHE A 68 -16.98 -10.64 37.19
CA PHE A 68 -16.66 -9.49 36.35
C PHE A 68 -15.28 -9.61 35.74
N ASP A 69 -14.28 -10.10 36.47
CA ASP A 69 -12.90 -10.29 36.04
C ASP A 69 -12.81 -11.21 34.80
N LYS A 70 -13.62 -12.28 34.74
CA LYS A 70 -13.64 -13.21 33.62
C LYS A 70 -14.22 -12.55 32.36
N ILE A 71 -15.29 -11.77 32.51
CA ILE A 71 -15.87 -11.01 31.39
C ILE A 71 -14.88 -9.95 30.90
N TRP A 72 -14.25 -9.24 31.84
CA TRP A 72 -13.24 -8.23 31.52
C TRP A 72 -12.05 -8.84 30.77
N LEU A 73 -11.57 -10.02 31.18
CA LEU A 73 -10.46 -10.72 30.51
C LEU A 73 -10.77 -11.09 29.06
N VAL A 74 -12.01 -11.41 28.72
CA VAL A 74 -12.40 -11.64 27.33
C VAL A 74 -12.23 -10.36 26.51
N GLY A 75 -12.75 -9.23 26.99
CA GLY A 75 -12.59 -7.93 26.34
C GLY A 75 -11.12 -7.52 26.23
N TRP A 76 -10.34 -7.76 27.31
CA TRP A 76 -8.91 -7.50 27.34
C TRP A 76 -8.16 -8.33 26.29
N ALA A 77 -8.43 -9.64 26.18
CA ALA A 77 -7.77 -10.53 25.22
C ALA A 77 -8.07 -10.13 23.77
N LEU A 78 -9.32 -9.70 23.49
CA LEU A 78 -9.68 -9.17 22.17
C LEU A 78 -8.92 -7.88 21.85
N GLY A 79 -8.82 -6.97 22.82
CA GLY A 79 -8.05 -5.71 22.67
C GLY A 79 -6.56 -5.97 22.46
N GLU A 80 -5.96 -6.88 23.22
CA GLU A 80 -4.58 -7.32 23.09
C GLU A 80 -4.31 -7.92 21.70
N GLY A 81 -5.17 -8.85 21.26
CA GLY A 81 -5.06 -9.45 19.93
C GLY A 81 -5.14 -8.41 18.80
N PHE A 82 -6.04 -7.43 18.93
CA PHE A 82 -6.14 -6.33 17.97
C PHE A 82 -4.88 -5.46 17.97
N ALA A 83 -4.36 -5.10 19.13
CA ALA A 83 -3.16 -4.28 19.26
C ALA A 83 -1.91 -4.98 18.70
N LEU A 84 -1.75 -6.28 18.98
CA LEU A 84 -0.69 -7.12 18.41
C LEU A 84 -0.81 -7.21 16.88
N TYR A 85 -2.04 -7.38 16.37
CA TYR A 85 -2.27 -7.38 14.92
C TYR A 85 -1.91 -6.02 14.29
N ALA A 86 -2.29 -4.92 14.92
CA ALA A 86 -1.93 -3.58 14.46
C ALA A 86 -0.40 -3.40 14.42
N LEU A 87 0.30 -3.78 15.51
CA LEU A 87 1.76 -3.72 15.59
C LEU A 87 2.42 -4.58 14.50
N TYR A 88 1.95 -5.81 14.30
CA TYR A 88 2.42 -6.65 13.20
C TYR A 88 2.28 -5.96 11.85
N ARG A 89 1.16 -5.26 11.61
CA ARG A 89 0.93 -4.52 10.35
C ARG A 89 1.89 -3.36 10.16
N PHE A 90 2.31 -2.68 11.24
CA PHE A 90 3.33 -1.62 11.18
C PHE A 90 4.73 -2.18 10.92
N LEU A 91 5.06 -3.32 11.51
CA LEU A 91 6.38 -3.95 11.39
C LEU A 91 6.54 -4.75 10.09
N ARG A 92 5.44 -5.10 9.43
CA ARG A 92 5.44 -5.91 8.22
C ARG A 92 6.30 -5.28 7.12
N PRO A 93 7.16 -6.08 6.43
CA PRO A 93 7.96 -5.60 5.31
C PRO A 93 7.10 -4.99 4.20
N LYS A 94 7.51 -3.82 3.74
CA LYS A 94 6.87 -3.15 2.60
C LYS A 94 7.32 -3.81 1.32
N THR A 95 6.38 -4.07 0.42
CA THR A 95 6.68 -4.56 -0.92
C THR A 95 6.49 -3.43 -1.92
N PRO A 96 7.44 -3.19 -2.83
CA PRO A 96 7.29 -2.19 -3.86
C PRO A 96 6.10 -2.52 -4.77
N GLU A 97 5.49 -1.50 -5.32
CA GLU A 97 4.54 -1.64 -6.41
C GLU A 97 5.33 -2.03 -7.67
N ARG A 98 4.85 -3.03 -8.40
CA ARG A 98 5.57 -3.64 -9.52
C ARG A 98 4.73 -3.66 -10.77
N PHE A 99 5.34 -3.22 -11.87
CA PHE A 99 4.78 -3.24 -13.21
C PHE A 99 5.73 -4.03 -14.11
N VAL A 100 5.29 -5.18 -14.63
CA VAL A 100 6.06 -5.97 -15.60
C VAL A 100 5.40 -5.80 -16.96
N ALA A 101 6.07 -5.08 -17.86
CA ALA A 101 5.56 -4.83 -19.18
C ALA A 101 5.93 -5.99 -20.11
N ARG A 102 4.98 -6.87 -20.40
CA ARG A 102 5.07 -7.92 -21.41
C ARG A 102 4.61 -7.35 -22.77
N ALA A 103 4.92 -8.02 -23.86
CA ALA A 103 4.55 -7.55 -25.19
C ALA A 103 3.03 -7.38 -25.40
N ASP A 104 2.24 -8.24 -24.78
CA ASP A 104 0.78 -8.36 -24.95
C ASP A 104 -0.05 -7.95 -23.72
N ARG A 105 0.59 -7.77 -22.59
CA ARG A 105 -0.08 -7.51 -21.28
C ARG A 105 0.82 -6.80 -20.29
N LEU A 106 0.20 -6.16 -19.31
CA LEU A 106 0.87 -5.59 -18.14
C LEU A 106 0.54 -6.41 -16.90
N GLU A 107 1.56 -6.99 -16.27
CA GLU A 107 1.39 -7.66 -14.98
C GLU A 107 1.62 -6.62 -13.87
N TYR A 108 0.59 -6.41 -13.08
CA TYR A 108 0.55 -5.42 -12.02
C TYR A 108 0.47 -6.06 -10.64
N ASP A 109 1.30 -5.58 -9.73
CA ASP A 109 1.25 -5.93 -8.32
C ASP A 109 1.31 -4.62 -7.51
N SER A 110 0.23 -4.29 -6.81
CA SER A 110 0.15 -3.06 -6.01
C SER A 110 1.18 -2.98 -4.87
N GLY A 111 1.90 -4.08 -4.64
CA GLY A 111 2.76 -4.16 -3.48
C GLY A 111 1.99 -4.08 -2.17
N LEU A 112 2.69 -3.71 -1.11
CA LEU A 112 2.13 -3.50 0.20
C LEU A 112 2.59 -2.16 0.75
N ALA A 113 1.70 -1.19 0.71
CA ALA A 113 1.93 0.12 1.29
C ALA A 113 1.95 0.06 2.83
N PRO A 114 2.70 0.94 3.50
CA PRO A 114 2.60 1.11 4.93
C PRO A 114 1.20 1.58 5.32
N PRO A 115 0.74 1.28 6.55
CA PRO A 115 -0.47 1.89 7.09
C PRO A 115 -0.30 3.42 7.10
N GLN A 116 -1.28 4.13 6.57
CA GLN A 116 -1.29 5.60 6.60
C GLN A 116 -2.11 6.04 7.81
N LEU A 117 -1.49 6.82 8.67
CA LEU A 117 -2.15 7.39 9.86
C LEU A 117 -2.78 8.76 9.55
N ASP A 118 -2.41 9.34 8.42
CA ASP A 118 -2.88 10.65 8.02
C ASP A 118 -4.33 10.54 7.52
N GLY A 119 -5.25 11.20 8.21
CA GLY A 119 -6.67 11.27 7.86
C GLY A 119 -7.01 11.88 6.50
N ALA A 120 -6.00 12.06 5.62
CA ALA A 120 -6.13 12.62 4.27
C ALA A 120 -6.98 11.77 3.30
N TYR A 121 -7.23 10.54 3.62
CA TYR A 121 -8.11 9.67 2.84
C TYR A 121 -9.42 9.42 3.58
N GLY A 122 -10.33 10.37 3.56
CA GLY A 122 -11.76 10.25 3.84
C GLY A 122 -12.21 9.11 4.78
N ARG A 123 -13.35 9.18 5.32
CA ARG A 123 -14.15 8.36 6.25
C ARG A 123 -13.78 6.87 6.53
N ASN A 124 -12.79 6.27 5.85
CA ASN A 124 -12.37 4.86 6.01
C ASN A 124 -10.88 4.72 6.35
N SER A 125 -10.41 5.44 7.37
CA SER A 125 -9.04 5.33 7.90
C SER A 125 -8.65 3.91 8.38
N TRP A 126 -9.61 2.99 8.47
CA TRP A 126 -9.41 1.58 8.83
C TRP A 126 -9.23 0.64 7.63
N ASN A 127 -9.27 1.16 6.38
CA ASN A 127 -8.97 0.35 5.21
C ASN A 127 -7.46 0.10 5.13
N TRP A 128 -7.07 -1.00 5.73
CA TRP A 128 -5.72 -1.51 5.61
C TRP A 128 -5.41 -1.85 4.15
N PRO A 129 -4.32 -1.32 3.57
CA PRO A 129 -4.01 -1.59 2.17
C PRO A 129 -3.86 -3.10 1.95
N LYS A 130 -4.65 -3.61 1.01
CA LYS A 130 -4.57 -5.00 0.57
C LYS A 130 -3.69 -5.05 -0.67
N ARG A 131 -2.87 -6.10 -0.78
CA ARG A 131 -2.10 -6.35 -1.98
C ARG A 131 -3.03 -6.86 -3.07
N ALA A 132 -3.04 -6.18 -4.21
CA ALA A 132 -3.78 -6.57 -5.40
C ALA A 132 -2.78 -7.00 -6.48
N ARG A 133 -3.06 -8.12 -7.14
CA ARG A 133 -2.33 -8.57 -8.32
C ARG A 133 -3.31 -8.71 -9.45
N ARG A 134 -2.96 -8.15 -10.61
CA ARG A 134 -3.78 -8.21 -11.81
C ARG A 134 -2.91 -8.22 -13.06
N THR A 135 -3.43 -8.87 -14.08
CA THR A 135 -2.87 -8.80 -15.42
C THR A 135 -3.84 -8.02 -16.28
N PHE A 136 -3.35 -6.95 -16.92
CA PHE A 136 -4.12 -6.13 -17.83
C PHE A 136 -3.80 -6.51 -19.26
N THR A 137 -4.83 -6.76 -20.03
CA THR A 137 -4.75 -7.08 -21.46
C THR A 137 -4.42 -5.82 -22.29
N ARG A 138 -4.03 -6.03 -23.53
CA ARG A 138 -3.76 -4.93 -24.46
C ARG A 138 -4.96 -3.99 -24.62
N ALA A 139 -6.17 -4.53 -24.74
CA ALA A 139 -7.40 -3.74 -24.86
C ALA A 139 -7.68 -2.87 -23.62
N GLU A 140 -7.42 -3.40 -22.43
CA GLU A 140 -7.54 -2.65 -21.18
C GLU A 140 -6.47 -1.55 -21.08
N LEU A 141 -5.24 -1.79 -21.58
CA LEU A 141 -4.17 -0.79 -21.60
C LEU A 141 -4.52 0.43 -22.48
N ASP A 142 -5.34 0.29 -23.49
CA ASP A 142 -5.82 1.41 -24.31
C ASP A 142 -6.69 2.40 -23.51
N THR A 143 -7.16 2.00 -22.32
CA THR A 143 -7.89 2.87 -21.38
C THR A 143 -6.99 3.61 -20.39
N LEU A 144 -5.66 3.37 -20.43
CA LEU A 144 -4.71 4.04 -19.53
C LEU A 144 -4.75 5.56 -19.75
N ARG A 145 -4.99 6.31 -18.68
CA ARG A 145 -5.10 7.78 -18.72
C ARG A 145 -4.42 8.40 -17.51
N LEU A 146 -3.71 9.48 -17.77
CA LEU A 146 -3.27 10.40 -16.75
C LEU A 146 -4.36 11.47 -16.58
N ARG A 147 -4.99 11.52 -15.42
CA ARG A 147 -6.08 12.46 -15.11
C ARG A 147 -5.57 13.52 -14.15
N GLU A 148 -5.68 14.76 -14.54
CA GLU A 148 -5.45 15.88 -13.65
C GLU A 148 -6.66 16.07 -12.74
N THR A 149 -6.44 16.13 -11.45
CA THR A 149 -7.42 16.49 -10.43
C THR A 149 -6.88 17.65 -9.61
N SER A 150 -7.76 18.37 -8.91
CA SER A 150 -7.36 19.53 -8.10
C SER A 150 -6.26 19.26 -7.09
N ASP A 151 -6.16 18.03 -6.60
CA ASP A 151 -5.19 17.67 -5.56
C ASP A 151 -3.91 17.03 -6.13
N ARG A 152 -4.03 16.27 -7.21
CA ARG A 152 -2.90 15.50 -7.78
C ARG A 152 -3.28 14.86 -9.12
N ASN A 153 -2.26 14.50 -9.90
CA ASN A 153 -2.44 13.68 -11.07
C ASN A 153 -2.72 12.23 -10.68
N ARG A 154 -3.69 11.59 -11.32
CA ARG A 154 -4.02 10.18 -11.12
C ARG A 154 -3.75 9.37 -12.38
N LEU A 155 -2.98 8.30 -12.25
CA LEU A 155 -2.80 7.33 -13.32
C LEU A 155 -3.87 6.24 -13.18
N THR A 156 -4.84 6.23 -14.09
CA THR A 156 -5.99 5.33 -14.03
C THR A 156 -6.04 4.40 -15.22
N LEU A 157 -6.52 3.18 -14.99
CA LEU A 157 -6.75 2.16 -16.00
C LEU A 157 -8.11 1.51 -15.72
N ASP A 158 -8.96 1.42 -16.73
CA ASP A 158 -10.27 0.79 -16.63
C ASP A 158 -10.17 -0.67 -17.13
N ALA A 159 -10.61 -1.62 -16.31
CA ALA A 159 -10.61 -3.06 -16.62
C ALA A 159 -11.97 -3.67 -16.29
N GLY A 160 -12.75 -3.93 -17.32
CA GLY A 160 -14.15 -4.29 -17.17
C GLY A 160 -14.96 -3.15 -16.52
N ALA A 161 -15.66 -3.46 -15.42
CA ALA A 161 -16.43 -2.47 -14.65
C ALA A 161 -15.59 -1.73 -13.61
N ASP A 162 -14.34 -2.15 -13.38
CA ASP A 162 -13.49 -1.62 -12.32
C ASP A 162 -12.50 -0.59 -12.85
N ARG A 163 -12.27 0.46 -12.06
CA ARG A 163 -11.22 1.44 -12.29
C ARG A 163 -10.08 1.24 -11.31
N TYR A 164 -8.89 1.04 -11.85
CA TYR A 164 -7.65 0.89 -11.09
C TYR A 164 -6.88 2.21 -11.08
N ASP A 165 -6.49 2.64 -9.88
CA ASP A 165 -5.62 3.78 -9.67
C ASP A 165 -4.20 3.24 -9.43
N LEU A 166 -3.31 3.47 -10.39
CA LEU A 166 -1.95 2.96 -10.41
C LEU A 166 -0.99 3.99 -9.80
N ALA A 167 0.13 3.52 -9.27
CA ALA A 167 1.19 4.36 -8.73
C ALA A 167 0.68 5.38 -7.69
N LYS A 168 -0.24 4.96 -6.80
CA LYS A 168 -0.90 5.83 -5.82
C LYS A 168 0.07 6.60 -4.92
N ASN A 169 1.18 5.97 -4.59
CA ASN A 169 2.19 6.50 -3.68
C ASN A 169 3.34 7.23 -4.39
N CYS A 170 3.28 7.36 -5.71
CA CYS A 170 4.23 8.11 -6.51
C CYS A 170 3.90 9.60 -6.53
N SER A 171 4.90 10.44 -6.77
CA SER A 171 4.73 11.87 -7.06
C SER A 171 4.07 12.07 -8.44
N ASP A 172 3.61 13.28 -8.72
CA ASP A 172 3.00 13.60 -10.02
C ASP A 172 3.99 13.40 -11.17
N VAL A 173 5.24 13.83 -10.98
CA VAL A 173 6.32 13.65 -11.96
C VAL A 173 6.59 12.16 -12.22
N GLU A 174 6.60 11.33 -11.16
CA GLU A 174 6.79 9.89 -11.29
C GLU A 174 5.62 9.21 -12.03
N ARG A 175 4.38 9.67 -11.79
CA ARG A 175 3.19 9.15 -12.49
C ARG A 175 3.16 9.55 -13.97
N GLU A 176 3.53 10.78 -14.26
CA GLU A 176 3.64 11.26 -15.63
C GLU A 176 4.71 10.48 -16.40
N TRP A 177 5.88 10.31 -15.80
CA TRP A 177 6.93 9.49 -16.40
C TRP A 177 6.48 8.05 -16.64
N LEU A 178 5.84 7.43 -15.62
CA LEU A 178 5.33 6.06 -15.74
C LEU A 178 4.30 5.94 -16.87
N TYR A 179 3.39 6.92 -16.97
CA TYR A 179 2.43 7.00 -18.06
C TYR A 179 3.14 7.06 -19.42
N CYS A 180 4.09 7.98 -19.59
CA CYS A 180 4.85 8.13 -20.84
C CYS A 180 5.61 6.85 -21.18
N ALA A 181 6.28 6.23 -20.21
CA ALA A 181 7.03 4.98 -20.40
C ALA A 181 6.12 3.84 -20.87
N LEU A 182 4.98 3.63 -20.20
CA LEU A 182 4.02 2.60 -20.59
C LEU A 182 3.34 2.91 -21.92
N ALA A 183 2.93 4.16 -22.14
CA ALA A 183 2.30 4.59 -23.39
C ALA A 183 3.22 4.38 -24.57
N GLN A 184 4.50 4.67 -24.43
CA GLN A 184 5.47 4.47 -25.48
C GLN A 184 5.81 2.99 -25.70
N TYR A 185 5.99 2.22 -24.61
CA TYR A 185 6.25 0.78 -24.71
C TYR A 185 5.13 0.05 -25.45
N TYR A 186 3.89 0.37 -25.11
CA TYR A 186 2.71 -0.24 -25.73
C TYR A 186 2.18 0.51 -26.95
N ARG A 187 2.82 1.61 -27.38
CA ARG A 187 2.35 2.46 -28.50
C ARG A 187 0.88 2.87 -28.32
N LEU A 188 0.54 3.31 -27.11
CA LEU A 188 -0.82 3.77 -26.82
C LEU A 188 -1.09 5.12 -27.49
N PRO A 189 -2.36 5.42 -27.86
CA PRO A 189 -2.71 6.75 -28.35
C PRO A 189 -2.43 7.76 -27.24
N GLN A 190 -1.54 8.71 -27.52
CA GLN A 190 -1.27 9.79 -26.58
C GLN A 190 -2.47 10.72 -26.52
N PRO A 191 -2.96 11.12 -25.34
CA PRO A 191 -3.94 12.18 -25.28
C PRO A 191 -3.31 13.43 -25.90
N ASN A 192 -4.02 14.07 -26.80
CA ASN A 192 -3.59 15.32 -27.41
C ASN A 192 -3.12 16.26 -26.31
N LYS A 193 -1.83 16.59 -26.33
CA LYS A 193 -1.32 17.69 -25.53
C LYS A 193 -2.08 18.92 -26.05
N PRO A 194 -2.86 19.64 -25.22
CA PRO A 194 -3.49 20.87 -25.68
C PRO A 194 -2.35 21.78 -26.21
N ALA A 195 -2.55 22.30 -27.40
CA ALA A 195 -1.62 23.19 -28.10
C ALA A 195 -1.47 24.50 -27.31
#